data_e099e6be0793ddbac64041c5c1dd9182
#
_entry.id   e099e6be0793ddbac64041c5c1dd9182
#
_cell.length_a   1.000
_cell.length_b   1.000
_cell.length_c   1.000
_cell.angle_alpha   90.00
_cell.angle_beta   90.00
_cell.angle_gamma   90.00
#
_symmetry.space_group_name_H-M   'P 1'
#
loop_
_entity.id
_entity.type
_entity.pdbx_description
1 polymer ?
#
loop_
_entity_poly.entity_id
_entity_poly.type
_entity_poly.pdbx_seq_one_letter_code
_entity_poly.pdbx_strand_id
1 'polypeptide(L)'
;MSRASHAAAFVAGAVAATAIAARAVPRPDVARWKTIDAFAQALATVETSYVDATDEKKLLYDAARGMLHNLDPHSTFLPPSRYQRLRQDTEGEFGGVGVTLAPGELDDARPSVPPYPTIDEVVRGSPADVAGLQLDDRVVAIDGEATAEAGHEKREAGAWEARLRGASGTRVTISVLRTGWRDPRPFGIVRAQVKQPTVRHDVLDKAIGYLAITRFSEATGPDVLAALTKLRQQNALDVLVLDLRNDPGGLVDQAIAVADQFLDAGTIVTIRGRRGAVETQVAHPGGAAAGVPVIALVDQGTASAAEILAAALHDHGRAKLVGTPTYGKGTVQTFYDLDDGSGLKLTTARYYTPNGKSLESKGIIPDVRIEPFTPEEIVVGSGKGGGASTGNDATISPVDDPQLATAVQLARQALRSGNNK
;
A
#
# COMPACT_ATOMS: atom_id res chain seq x y z
N MET A 1 2.49 -10.05 38.50
CA MET A 1 3.75 -10.08 37.77
C MET A 1 3.76 -8.86 36.86
N SER A 2 4.76 -8.00 36.93
CA SER A 2 4.68 -6.58 36.63
C SER A 2 4.81 -6.23 35.15
N ARG A 3 4.10 -5.16 34.73
CA ARG A 3 4.17 -4.50 33.42
C ARG A 3 5.58 -4.05 32.97
N ALA A 4 6.59 -4.21 33.83
CA ALA A 4 7.98 -3.88 33.55
C ALA A 4 8.71 -4.95 32.70
N SER A 5 8.23 -6.18 32.66
CA SER A 5 8.89 -7.29 31.93
C SER A 5 8.66 -7.22 30.40
N HIS A 6 7.56 -6.62 29.95
CA HIS A 6 7.24 -6.52 28.52
C HIS A 6 7.95 -5.35 27.83
N ALA A 7 8.20 -4.26 28.57
CA ALA A 7 8.97 -3.13 28.05
C ALA A 7 10.46 -3.48 27.82
N ALA A 8 11.02 -4.37 28.65
CA ALA A 8 12.42 -4.79 28.52
C ALA A 8 12.64 -5.71 27.30
N ALA A 9 11.65 -6.53 26.92
CA ALA A 9 11.74 -7.40 25.75
C ALA A 9 11.64 -6.61 24.43
N PHE A 10 10.83 -5.53 24.40
CA PHE A 10 10.67 -4.68 23.23
C PHE A 10 11.92 -3.84 22.94
N VAL A 11 12.58 -3.33 23.98
CA VAL A 11 13.84 -2.58 23.86
C VAL A 11 14.99 -3.51 23.45
N ALA A 12 14.99 -4.78 23.88
CA ALA A 12 16.02 -5.75 23.50
C ALA A 12 15.92 -6.15 22.01
N GLY A 13 14.72 -6.23 21.44
CA GLY A 13 14.51 -6.51 20.01
C GLY A 13 14.97 -5.36 19.11
N ALA A 14 14.65 -4.11 19.47
CA ALA A 14 15.08 -2.92 18.72
C ALA A 14 16.62 -2.69 18.82
N VAL A 15 17.22 -3.01 19.97
CA VAL A 15 18.69 -2.91 20.17
C VAL A 15 19.44 -4.01 19.41
N ALA A 16 18.84 -5.19 19.23
CA ALA A 16 19.46 -6.25 18.44
C ALA A 16 19.51 -5.93 16.94
N ALA A 17 18.46 -5.29 16.39
CA ALA A 17 18.44 -4.84 15.00
C ALA A 17 19.46 -3.72 14.74
N THR A 18 19.63 -2.78 15.67
CA THR A 18 20.67 -1.73 15.59
C THR A 18 22.08 -2.23 15.85
N ALA A 19 22.26 -3.27 16.67
CA ALA A 19 23.58 -3.85 16.94
C ALA A 19 24.15 -4.66 15.76
N ILE A 20 23.31 -5.20 14.86
CA ILE A 20 23.76 -5.87 13.63
C ILE A 20 24.24 -4.86 12.59
N ALA A 21 23.61 -3.67 12.53
CA ALA A 21 24.05 -2.60 11.64
C ALA A 21 25.40 -1.96 12.03
N ALA A 22 25.77 -2.01 13.31
CA ALA A 22 27.01 -1.43 13.82
C ALA A 22 28.26 -2.32 13.65
N ARG A 23 28.16 -3.52 13.05
CA ARG A 23 29.32 -4.39 12.84
C ARG A 23 30.06 -4.03 11.57
N ALA A 24 31.15 -3.29 11.77
CA ALA A 24 32.31 -3.18 10.91
C ALA A 24 32.02 -2.79 9.43
N VAL A 25 31.97 -1.50 9.17
CA VAL A 25 32.38 -1.01 7.85
C VAL A 25 33.79 -1.55 7.62
N PRO A 26 34.02 -2.45 6.65
CA PRO A 26 35.36 -2.91 6.34
C PRO A 26 36.22 -1.69 6.01
N ARG A 27 37.38 -1.54 6.63
CA ARG A 27 38.33 -0.49 6.26
C ARG A 27 38.57 -0.61 4.75
N PRO A 28 38.32 0.46 3.98
CA PRO A 28 38.45 0.38 2.53
C PRO A 28 39.93 0.12 2.19
N ASP A 29 40.12 -0.84 1.31
CA ASP A 29 41.42 -1.17 0.75
C ASP A 29 41.98 0.05 -0.03
N VAL A 30 43.27 0.27 0.03
CA VAL A 30 43.98 1.43 -0.62
C VAL A 30 43.66 1.51 -2.13
N ALA A 31 43.37 0.38 -2.78
CA ALA A 31 42.95 0.33 -4.17
C ALA A 31 41.60 1.02 -4.42
N ARG A 32 40.69 1.04 -3.46
CA ARG A 32 39.40 1.73 -3.58
C ARG A 32 39.53 3.25 -3.57
N TRP A 33 40.49 3.79 -2.83
CA TRP A 33 40.71 5.24 -2.79
C TRP A 33 41.11 5.79 -4.16
N LYS A 34 41.94 5.07 -4.92
CA LYS A 34 42.34 5.49 -6.28
C LYS A 34 41.15 5.63 -7.24
N THR A 35 40.15 4.78 -7.10
CA THR A 35 38.92 4.84 -7.92
C THR A 35 38.03 6.01 -7.49
N ILE A 36 37.96 6.31 -6.21
CA ILE A 36 37.24 7.49 -5.69
C ILE A 36 37.94 8.77 -6.14
N ASP A 37 39.29 8.83 -6.08
CA ASP A 37 40.06 9.96 -6.58
C ASP A 37 39.83 10.21 -8.08
N ALA A 38 39.79 9.15 -8.88
CA ALA A 38 39.47 9.27 -10.30
C ALA A 38 38.05 9.82 -10.56
N PHE A 39 37.08 9.40 -9.76
CA PHE A 39 35.73 9.94 -9.81
C PHE A 39 35.70 11.43 -9.42
N ALA A 40 36.40 11.84 -8.36
CA ALA A 40 36.50 13.23 -7.94
C ALA A 40 37.18 14.10 -8.99
N GLN A 41 38.23 13.60 -9.63
CA GLN A 41 38.90 14.30 -10.75
C GLN A 41 37.96 14.47 -11.97
N ALA A 42 37.18 13.46 -12.31
CA ALA A 42 36.18 13.53 -13.37
C ALA A 42 35.10 14.58 -13.06
N LEU A 43 34.60 14.62 -11.82
CA LEU A 43 33.63 15.63 -11.37
C LEU A 43 34.21 17.03 -11.51
N ALA A 44 35.38 17.28 -10.93
CA ALA A 44 36.05 18.58 -11.03
C ALA A 44 36.34 19.01 -12.49
N THR A 45 36.64 18.06 -13.37
CA THR A 45 36.84 18.34 -14.80
C THR A 45 35.52 18.73 -15.46
N VAL A 46 34.42 18.07 -15.16
CA VAL A 46 33.10 18.45 -15.67
C VAL A 46 32.70 19.83 -15.19
N GLU A 47 32.86 20.15 -13.92
CA GLU A 47 32.55 21.47 -13.35
C GLU A 47 33.34 22.60 -13.95
N THR A 48 34.61 22.36 -14.25
CA THR A 48 35.52 23.40 -14.76
C THR A 48 35.58 23.52 -16.29
N SER A 49 35.20 22.45 -17.03
CA SER A 49 35.42 22.36 -18.46
C SER A 49 34.17 22.19 -19.30
N TYR A 50 33.02 21.87 -18.68
CA TYR A 50 31.74 21.75 -19.42
C TYR A 50 31.32 23.13 -19.93
N VAL A 51 30.70 23.18 -21.11
CA VAL A 51 30.35 24.42 -21.81
C VAL A 51 29.30 25.25 -21.06
N ASP A 52 28.35 24.59 -20.35
CA ASP A 52 27.32 25.25 -19.57
C ASP A 52 27.62 25.14 -18.07
N ALA A 53 27.05 26.05 -17.27
CA ALA A 53 27.16 25.98 -15.82
C ALA A 53 26.49 24.71 -15.27
N THR A 54 27.19 23.99 -14.40
CA THR A 54 26.73 22.75 -13.79
C THR A 54 26.32 22.96 -12.32
N ASP A 55 25.40 22.13 -11.84
CA ASP A 55 25.06 22.04 -10.42
C ASP A 55 25.76 20.81 -9.84
N GLU A 56 26.79 21.03 -9.03
CA GLU A 56 27.54 19.96 -8.36
C GLU A 56 26.65 18.95 -7.62
N LYS A 57 25.72 19.46 -6.85
CA LYS A 57 24.81 18.60 -6.07
C LYS A 57 23.95 17.72 -6.97
N LYS A 58 23.48 18.27 -8.08
CA LYS A 58 22.70 17.52 -9.07
C LYS A 58 23.54 16.43 -9.72
N LEU A 59 24.79 16.75 -10.10
CA LEU A 59 25.72 15.77 -10.69
C LEU A 59 26.02 14.60 -9.72
N LEU A 60 26.28 14.91 -8.45
CA LEU A 60 26.53 13.90 -7.42
C LEU A 60 25.29 13.00 -7.19
N TYR A 61 24.09 13.58 -7.16
CA TYR A 61 22.86 12.82 -7.00
C TYR A 61 22.55 11.95 -8.22
N ASP A 62 22.83 12.43 -9.43
CA ASP A 62 22.68 11.66 -10.67
C ASP A 62 23.69 10.50 -10.72
N ALA A 63 24.94 10.74 -10.28
CA ALA A 63 25.94 9.69 -10.16
C ALA A 63 25.53 8.61 -9.14
N ALA A 64 25.01 9.01 -7.98
CA ALA A 64 24.50 8.09 -6.97
C ALA A 64 23.34 7.23 -7.51
N ARG A 65 22.40 7.84 -8.26
CA ARG A 65 21.34 7.11 -8.96
C ARG A 65 21.89 6.14 -10.00
N GLY A 66 22.86 6.57 -10.80
CA GLY A 66 23.50 5.75 -11.81
C GLY A 66 24.20 4.51 -11.23
N MET A 67 24.85 4.66 -10.07
CA MET A 67 25.48 3.56 -9.35
C MET A 67 24.46 2.48 -8.93
N LEU A 68 23.26 2.88 -8.51
CA LEU A 68 22.22 1.98 -8.03
C LEU A 68 21.40 1.37 -9.16
N HIS A 69 21.22 2.07 -10.27
CA HIS A 69 20.42 1.65 -11.42
C HIS A 69 20.84 0.27 -11.98
N ASN A 70 22.12 -0.05 -11.91
CA ASN A 70 22.67 -1.31 -12.42
C ASN A 70 22.57 -2.48 -11.41
N LEU A 71 22.05 -2.25 -10.20
CA LEU A 71 21.89 -3.32 -9.20
C LEU A 71 20.61 -4.10 -9.43
N ASP A 72 19.47 -3.40 -9.43
CA ASP A 72 18.13 -3.92 -9.64
C ASP A 72 17.13 -2.75 -9.82
N PRO A 73 15.87 -3.02 -10.28
CA PRO A 73 14.88 -1.95 -10.53
C PRO A 73 14.30 -1.32 -9.25
N HIS A 74 14.59 -1.87 -8.08
CA HIS A 74 14.02 -1.43 -6.80
C HIS A 74 14.99 -0.62 -5.95
N SER A 75 16.30 -0.74 -6.21
CA SER A 75 17.35 0.03 -5.53
C SER A 75 17.47 1.42 -6.14
N THR A 76 17.43 2.45 -5.30
CA THR A 76 17.53 3.83 -5.77
C THR A 76 18.08 4.78 -4.71
N PHE A 77 18.66 5.90 -5.19
CA PHE A 77 19.00 7.04 -4.36
C PHE A 77 17.82 8.02 -4.33
N LEU A 78 17.49 8.50 -3.15
CA LEU A 78 16.37 9.40 -2.89
C LEU A 78 16.89 10.73 -2.36
N PRO A 79 16.71 11.85 -3.10
CA PRO A 79 16.97 13.18 -2.56
C PRO A 79 16.15 13.47 -1.30
N PRO A 80 16.57 14.41 -0.43
CA PRO A 80 15.95 14.65 0.88
C PRO A 80 14.41 14.76 0.84
N SER A 81 13.88 15.57 -0.07
CA SER A 81 12.44 15.79 -0.18
C SER A 81 11.65 14.54 -0.59
N ARG A 82 12.26 13.68 -1.39
CA ARG A 82 11.66 12.43 -1.86
C ARG A 82 11.76 11.34 -0.79
N TYR A 83 12.88 11.32 -0.07
CA TYR A 83 13.11 10.39 1.02
C TYR A 83 12.17 10.66 2.21
N GLN A 84 12.01 11.92 2.58
CA GLN A 84 11.08 12.32 3.64
C GLN A 84 9.64 11.94 3.31
N ARG A 85 9.19 12.17 2.07
CA ARG A 85 7.84 11.74 1.62
C ARG A 85 7.66 10.24 1.73
N LEU A 86 8.64 9.47 1.27
CA LEU A 86 8.56 8.01 1.32
C LEU A 86 8.49 7.49 2.76
N ARG A 87 9.22 8.10 3.69
CA ARG A 87 9.11 7.76 5.13
C ARG A 87 7.71 8.02 5.66
N GLN A 88 7.14 9.18 5.39
CA GLN A 88 5.77 9.52 5.79
C GLN A 88 4.74 8.54 5.22
N ASP A 89 4.88 8.17 3.94
CA ASP A 89 4.00 7.18 3.30
C ASP A 89 4.12 5.78 3.95
N THR A 90 5.30 5.42 4.45
CA THR A 90 5.55 4.11 5.10
C THR A 90 5.01 4.08 6.53
N GLU A 91 5.08 5.18 7.25
CA GLU A 91 4.53 5.34 8.61
C GLU A 91 2.98 5.28 8.59
N GLY A 92 2.35 5.34 7.40
CA GLY A 92 0.89 5.26 7.25
C GLY A 92 0.16 6.51 7.72
N GLU A 93 0.91 7.53 8.07
CA GLU A 93 0.42 8.81 8.55
C GLU A 93 0.89 9.92 7.61
N PHE A 94 -0.02 10.50 6.86
CA PHE A 94 0.34 11.66 6.04
C PHE A 94 -0.34 12.94 6.54
N GLY A 95 0.42 14.01 6.58
CA GLY A 95 -0.14 15.33 6.79
C GLY A 95 -0.95 15.74 5.56
N GLY A 96 -2.25 15.99 5.76
CA GLY A 96 -3.15 16.33 4.67
C GLY A 96 -4.55 16.68 5.15
N VAL A 97 -5.48 16.70 4.20
CA VAL A 97 -6.88 16.99 4.49
C VAL A 97 -7.76 15.73 4.59
N GLY A 98 -7.34 14.61 4.02
CA GLY A 98 -8.07 13.33 4.07
C GLY A 98 -9.12 13.18 2.99
N VAL A 99 -8.76 13.50 1.74
CA VAL A 99 -9.56 13.18 0.56
C VAL A 99 -8.69 12.49 -0.48
N THR A 100 -9.29 11.66 -1.33
CA THR A 100 -8.76 11.20 -2.60
C THR A 100 -9.52 11.85 -3.75
N LEU A 101 -8.86 12.00 -4.90
CA LEU A 101 -9.44 12.67 -6.06
C LEU A 101 -9.46 11.71 -7.26
N ALA A 102 -10.63 11.52 -7.84
CA ALA A 102 -10.78 10.94 -9.17
C ALA A 102 -10.47 11.99 -10.26
N PRO A 103 -9.99 11.55 -11.45
CA PRO A 103 -9.87 12.43 -12.61
C PRO A 103 -11.21 13.05 -12.96
N GLY A 104 -11.20 14.32 -13.38
CA GLY A 104 -12.41 14.99 -13.83
C GLY A 104 -12.96 14.38 -15.12
N GLU A 105 -14.26 14.14 -15.16
CA GLU A 105 -14.98 13.71 -16.34
C GLU A 105 -15.86 14.84 -16.89
N LEU A 106 -16.07 14.84 -18.21
CA LEU A 106 -17.03 15.74 -18.84
C LEU A 106 -18.44 15.33 -18.40
N ASP A 107 -19.22 16.30 -17.99
CA ASP A 107 -20.62 16.10 -17.62
C ASP A 107 -21.50 16.32 -18.87
N ASP A 108 -21.99 15.25 -19.47
CA ASP A 108 -22.85 15.31 -20.66
C ASP A 108 -24.13 16.13 -20.43
N ALA A 109 -24.62 16.20 -19.20
CA ALA A 109 -25.77 17.03 -18.83
C ALA A 109 -25.40 18.51 -18.69
N ARG A 110 -24.12 18.82 -18.49
CA ARG A 110 -23.59 20.19 -18.31
C ARG A 110 -22.25 20.36 -19.02
N PRO A 111 -22.23 20.34 -20.36
CA PRO A 111 -21.00 20.36 -21.16
C PRO A 111 -20.19 21.67 -21.01
N SER A 112 -20.78 22.70 -20.41
CA SER A 112 -20.10 23.97 -20.09
C SER A 112 -19.30 23.92 -18.79
N VAL A 113 -19.44 22.87 -17.98
CA VAL A 113 -18.67 22.69 -16.74
C VAL A 113 -17.36 21.95 -17.08
N PRO A 114 -16.19 22.56 -16.80
CA PRO A 114 -14.92 21.88 -17.02
C PRO A 114 -14.82 20.55 -16.27
N PRO A 115 -13.99 19.60 -16.73
CA PRO A 115 -13.77 18.32 -16.08
C PRO A 115 -12.88 18.50 -14.82
N TYR A 116 -13.48 19.06 -13.77
CA TYR A 116 -12.81 19.24 -12.49
C TYR A 116 -12.52 17.90 -11.81
N PRO A 117 -11.37 17.72 -11.15
CA PRO A 117 -11.16 16.58 -10.26
C PRO A 117 -12.29 16.48 -9.24
N THR A 118 -12.75 15.27 -9.00
CA THR A 118 -13.90 15.01 -8.11
C THR A 118 -13.44 14.29 -6.87
N ILE A 119 -13.98 14.64 -5.71
CA ILE A 119 -13.70 13.92 -4.47
C ILE A 119 -14.31 12.52 -4.56
N ASP A 120 -13.45 11.51 -4.59
CA ASP A 120 -13.79 10.09 -4.67
C ASP A 120 -13.90 9.44 -3.29
N GLU A 121 -13.14 9.94 -2.31
CA GLU A 121 -13.22 9.47 -0.93
C GLU A 121 -12.97 10.62 0.04
N VAL A 122 -13.72 10.63 1.15
CA VAL A 122 -13.45 11.47 2.33
C VAL A 122 -13.19 10.57 3.52
N VAL A 123 -11.98 10.62 4.07
CA VAL A 123 -11.60 9.81 5.24
C VAL A 123 -12.39 10.31 6.45
N ARG A 124 -13.16 9.44 7.06
CA ARG A 124 -14.00 9.77 8.23
C ARG A 124 -13.16 10.29 9.39
N GLY A 125 -13.58 11.39 10.00
CA GLY A 125 -12.87 12.07 11.08
C GLY A 125 -11.66 12.90 10.62
N SER A 126 -11.39 12.96 9.31
CA SER A 126 -10.34 13.80 8.76
C SER A 126 -10.67 15.29 8.78
N PRO A 127 -9.69 16.20 8.58
CA PRO A 127 -9.96 17.63 8.45
C PRO A 127 -10.99 17.97 7.34
N ALA A 128 -11.02 17.22 6.26
CA ALA A 128 -11.98 17.41 5.17
C ALA A 128 -13.40 17.02 5.59
N ASP A 129 -13.56 15.90 6.29
CA ASP A 129 -14.83 15.44 6.84
C ASP A 129 -15.39 16.46 7.85
N VAL A 130 -14.55 16.90 8.79
CA VAL A 130 -14.91 17.93 9.77
C VAL A 130 -15.27 19.26 9.11
N ALA A 131 -14.61 19.62 8.00
CA ALA A 131 -14.93 20.82 7.24
C ALA A 131 -16.22 20.68 6.40
N GLY A 132 -16.76 19.46 6.24
CA GLY A 132 -18.00 19.18 5.52
C GLY A 132 -17.81 19.00 4.01
N LEU A 133 -16.61 18.62 3.55
CA LEU A 133 -16.41 18.12 2.19
C LEU A 133 -17.13 16.78 2.01
N GLN A 134 -17.63 16.52 0.82
CA GLN A 134 -18.44 15.34 0.52
C GLN A 134 -17.95 14.63 -0.74
N LEU A 135 -18.34 13.38 -0.87
CA LEU A 135 -18.20 12.61 -2.10
C LEU A 135 -18.84 13.40 -3.25
N ASP A 136 -18.31 13.27 -4.44
CA ASP A 136 -18.74 13.94 -5.67
C ASP A 136 -18.61 15.49 -5.67
N ASP A 137 -18.00 16.09 -4.64
CA ASP A 137 -17.61 17.50 -4.70
C ASP A 137 -16.56 17.71 -5.79
N ARG A 138 -16.83 18.60 -6.74
CA ARG A 138 -15.88 18.97 -7.79
C ARG A 138 -14.92 20.01 -7.28
N VAL A 139 -13.63 19.69 -7.26
CA VAL A 139 -12.58 20.60 -6.79
C VAL A 139 -12.22 21.59 -7.90
N VAL A 140 -12.66 22.84 -7.75
CA VAL A 140 -12.48 23.89 -8.75
C VAL A 140 -11.13 24.59 -8.62
N ALA A 141 -10.65 24.79 -7.39
CA ALA A 141 -9.36 25.42 -7.13
C ALA A 141 -8.75 24.93 -5.82
N ILE A 142 -7.41 24.94 -5.76
CA ILE A 142 -6.63 24.67 -4.53
C ILE A 142 -5.67 25.84 -4.32
N ASP A 143 -5.77 26.52 -3.18
CA ASP A 143 -5.02 27.74 -2.83
C ASP A 143 -5.10 28.83 -3.94
N GLY A 144 -6.26 28.95 -4.57
CA GLY A 144 -6.54 29.92 -5.63
C GLY A 144 -6.07 29.48 -7.03
N GLU A 145 -5.36 28.37 -7.18
CA GLU A 145 -4.99 27.82 -8.48
C GLU A 145 -6.12 26.93 -9.00
N ALA A 146 -6.63 27.25 -10.18
CA ALA A 146 -7.70 26.48 -10.85
C ALA A 146 -7.22 25.08 -11.21
N THR A 147 -8.08 24.07 -10.99
CA THR A 147 -7.79 22.66 -11.26
C THR A 147 -8.11 22.23 -12.68
N ALA A 148 -8.96 23.00 -13.38
CA ALA A 148 -9.27 22.84 -14.80
C ALA A 148 -9.32 24.22 -15.45
N GLU A 149 -8.41 24.48 -16.38
CA GLU A 149 -8.43 25.64 -17.27
C GLU A 149 -8.50 25.18 -18.72
N ALA A 150 -9.20 25.97 -19.55
CA ALA A 150 -9.25 25.73 -21.00
C ALA A 150 -7.84 25.86 -21.56
N GLY A 151 -7.24 24.76 -22.04
CA GLY A 151 -5.93 24.74 -22.69
C GLY A 151 -4.77 24.18 -21.87
N HIS A 152 -4.96 23.83 -20.60
CA HIS A 152 -3.94 23.12 -19.85
C HIS A 152 -4.06 21.61 -20.02
N GLU A 153 -2.92 20.94 -20.31
CA GLU A 153 -2.84 19.47 -20.28
C GLU A 153 -3.42 18.95 -18.97
N LYS A 154 -4.26 17.90 -19.06
CA LYS A 154 -4.86 17.21 -17.90
C LYS A 154 -3.75 16.90 -16.90
N ARG A 155 -3.63 17.66 -15.82
CA ARG A 155 -2.84 17.22 -14.68
C ARG A 155 -3.55 16.00 -14.10
N GLU A 156 -2.78 14.93 -13.89
CA GLU A 156 -3.30 13.72 -13.25
C GLU A 156 -3.84 14.07 -11.85
N ALA A 157 -4.91 13.41 -11.42
CA ALA A 157 -5.52 13.60 -10.10
C ALA A 157 -4.49 13.55 -8.96
N GLY A 158 -3.50 12.66 -9.06
CA GLY A 158 -2.39 12.56 -8.11
C GLY A 158 -1.53 13.83 -7.96
N ALA A 159 -1.45 14.68 -8.99
CA ALA A 159 -0.74 15.96 -8.90
C ALA A 159 -1.52 16.97 -8.03
N TRP A 160 -2.84 16.91 -8.06
CA TRP A 160 -3.71 17.74 -7.21
C TRP A 160 -3.76 17.21 -5.80
N GLU A 161 -3.81 15.90 -5.60
CA GLU A 161 -3.71 15.29 -4.28
C GLU A 161 -2.41 15.68 -3.56
N ALA A 162 -1.28 15.73 -4.29
CA ALA A 162 -0.01 16.15 -3.74
C ALA A 162 -0.05 17.57 -3.14
N ARG A 163 -0.93 18.45 -3.62
CA ARG A 163 -1.13 19.81 -3.08
C ARG A 163 -2.03 19.82 -1.85
N LEU A 164 -2.89 18.84 -1.71
CA LEU A 164 -3.73 18.67 -0.52
C LEU A 164 -2.93 18.11 0.65
N ARG A 165 -1.81 17.43 0.38
CA ARG A 165 -0.84 17.00 1.39
C ARG A 165 0.01 18.17 1.86
N GLY A 166 0.62 18.03 3.03
CA GLY A 166 1.52 19.02 3.62
C GLY A 166 1.68 18.83 5.11
N ALA A 167 2.59 19.58 5.73
CA ALA A 167 2.84 19.48 7.17
C ALA A 167 1.58 19.72 7.99
N SER A 168 1.37 18.90 9.03
CA SER A 168 0.29 19.09 10.00
C SER A 168 0.36 20.51 10.60
N GLY A 169 -0.81 21.14 10.76
CA GLY A 169 -0.94 22.52 11.23
C GLY A 169 -0.90 23.58 10.11
N THR A 170 -0.49 23.24 8.88
CA THR A 170 -0.54 24.19 7.75
C THR A 170 -1.96 24.27 7.17
N ARG A 171 -2.31 25.41 6.57
CA ARG A 171 -3.63 25.62 5.99
C ARG A 171 -3.61 25.42 4.48
N VAL A 172 -4.72 24.91 3.95
CA VAL A 172 -5.02 24.86 2.52
C VAL A 172 -6.46 25.34 2.31
N THR A 173 -6.71 26.03 1.20
CA THR A 173 -8.06 26.43 0.79
C THR A 173 -8.48 25.63 -0.43
N ILE A 174 -9.58 24.88 -0.32
CA ILE A 174 -10.14 24.07 -1.39
C ILE A 174 -11.47 24.71 -1.79
N SER A 175 -11.59 25.15 -3.04
CA SER A 175 -12.86 25.65 -3.58
C SER A 175 -13.55 24.50 -4.29
N VAL A 176 -14.78 24.18 -3.89
CA VAL A 176 -15.56 23.08 -4.47
C VAL A 176 -16.87 23.55 -5.05
N LEU A 177 -17.31 22.89 -6.12
CA LEU A 177 -18.63 23.01 -6.71
C LEU A 177 -19.41 21.72 -6.46
N ARG A 178 -20.43 21.81 -5.61
CA ARG A 178 -21.30 20.68 -5.26
C ARG A 178 -22.55 20.67 -6.10
N THR A 179 -23.09 19.50 -6.37
CA THR A 179 -24.38 19.35 -7.06
C THR A 179 -25.47 20.16 -6.34
N GLY A 180 -26.20 20.98 -7.09
CA GLY A 180 -27.21 21.89 -6.56
C GLY A 180 -26.69 23.27 -6.16
N TRP A 181 -25.37 23.51 -6.15
CA TRP A 181 -24.82 24.86 -5.93
C TRP A 181 -24.66 25.60 -7.25
N ARG A 182 -24.92 26.92 -7.20
CA ARG A 182 -24.74 27.80 -8.37
C ARG A 182 -23.26 28.20 -8.52
N ASP A 183 -22.61 28.48 -7.42
CA ASP A 183 -21.25 29.02 -7.39
C ASP A 183 -20.35 28.15 -6.49
N PRO A 184 -19.03 28.02 -6.81
CA PRO A 184 -18.09 27.35 -5.96
C PRO A 184 -17.97 28.01 -4.58
N ARG A 185 -17.71 27.19 -3.55
CA ARG A 185 -17.49 27.67 -2.17
C ARG A 185 -16.11 27.25 -1.67
N PRO A 186 -15.38 28.17 -1.01
CA PRO A 186 -14.09 27.88 -0.43
C PRO A 186 -14.23 27.21 0.95
N PHE A 187 -13.40 26.19 1.19
CA PHE A 187 -13.21 25.51 2.47
C PHE A 187 -11.77 25.72 2.93
N GLY A 188 -11.57 26.48 4.01
CA GLY A 188 -10.27 26.67 4.63
C GLY A 188 -10.00 25.55 5.62
N ILE A 189 -9.10 24.63 5.31
CA ILE A 189 -8.84 23.41 6.07
C ILE A 189 -7.43 23.46 6.64
N VAL A 190 -7.28 23.13 7.92
CA VAL A 190 -5.96 22.93 8.54
C VAL A 190 -5.58 21.48 8.35
N ARG A 191 -4.45 21.24 7.69
CA ARG A 191 -3.92 19.89 7.50
C ARG A 191 -3.62 19.26 8.85
N ALA A 192 -3.98 18.00 9.01
CA ALA A 192 -3.65 17.20 10.18
C ALA A 192 -3.05 15.87 9.73
N GLN A 193 -2.58 15.12 10.69
CA GLN A 193 -2.19 13.73 10.46
C GLN A 193 -3.46 12.91 10.18
N VAL A 194 -3.58 12.38 8.96
CA VAL A 194 -4.73 11.58 8.52
C VAL A 194 -4.32 10.12 8.50
N LYS A 195 -5.04 9.30 9.26
CA LYS A 195 -4.90 7.85 9.22
C LYS A 195 -5.81 7.30 8.13
N GLN A 196 -5.23 6.77 7.08
CA GLN A 196 -6.00 6.11 6.03
C GLN A 196 -6.35 4.68 6.49
N PRO A 197 -7.65 4.31 6.58
CA PRO A 197 -8.02 2.95 6.92
C PRO A 197 -7.45 1.97 5.89
N THR A 198 -6.68 1.00 6.36
CA THR A 198 -6.10 -0.04 5.50
C THR A 198 -6.89 -1.35 5.52
N VAL A 199 -7.87 -1.45 6.41
CA VAL A 199 -8.70 -2.63 6.63
C VAL A 199 -10.17 -2.27 6.52
N ARG A 200 -10.89 -3.01 5.69
CA ARG A 200 -12.36 -2.94 5.57
C ARG A 200 -12.95 -4.31 5.89
N HIS A 201 -14.13 -4.37 6.49
CA HIS A 201 -14.81 -5.63 6.77
C HIS A 201 -16.31 -5.48 6.59
N ASP A 202 -16.94 -6.56 6.16
CA ASP A 202 -18.38 -6.64 5.94
C ASP A 202 -18.87 -8.09 6.14
N VAL A 203 -20.17 -8.28 6.14
CA VAL A 203 -20.83 -9.58 6.21
C VAL A 203 -21.48 -9.88 4.86
N LEU A 204 -20.92 -10.84 4.13
CA LEU A 204 -21.44 -11.24 2.80
C LEU A 204 -22.65 -12.16 2.89
N ASP A 205 -22.69 -13.01 3.93
CA ASP A 205 -23.78 -13.92 4.25
C ASP A 205 -23.72 -14.23 5.75
N LYS A 206 -24.78 -14.82 6.34
CA LYS A 206 -24.92 -15.02 7.80
C LYS A 206 -23.72 -15.65 8.52
N ALA A 207 -22.87 -16.37 7.79
CA ALA A 207 -21.72 -17.07 8.35
C ALA A 207 -20.41 -16.75 7.57
N ILE A 208 -20.47 -15.86 6.58
CA ILE A 208 -19.36 -15.52 5.70
C ILE A 208 -18.97 -14.07 5.93
N GLY A 209 -17.79 -13.87 6.56
CA GLY A 209 -17.18 -12.57 6.70
C GLY A 209 -16.37 -12.18 5.46
N TYR A 210 -16.26 -10.89 5.27
CA TYR A 210 -15.37 -10.27 4.30
C TYR A 210 -14.36 -9.38 5.01
N LEU A 211 -13.12 -9.48 4.62
CA LEU A 211 -12.04 -8.66 5.12
C LEU A 211 -11.15 -8.24 3.96
N ALA A 212 -11.05 -6.95 3.69
CA ALA A 212 -10.14 -6.42 2.69
C ALA A 212 -8.97 -5.71 3.36
N ILE A 213 -7.77 -5.95 2.86
CA ILE A 213 -6.55 -5.24 3.23
C ILE A 213 -6.04 -4.55 1.97
N THR A 214 -5.96 -3.22 2.01
CA THR A 214 -5.56 -2.41 0.85
C THR A 214 -4.09 -2.00 0.90
N ARG A 215 -3.46 -2.12 2.08
CA ARG A 215 -2.05 -1.85 2.34
C ARG A 215 -1.65 -2.34 3.72
N PHE A 216 -0.38 -2.61 3.93
CA PHE A 216 0.19 -2.93 5.25
C PHE A 216 0.88 -1.71 5.86
N SER A 217 0.21 -1.02 6.79
CA SER A 217 0.71 0.07 7.65
C SER A 217 0.80 -0.39 9.11
N GLU A 218 1.34 0.44 9.99
CA GLU A 218 1.47 0.10 11.43
C GLU A 218 0.15 -0.29 12.11
N ALA A 219 -0.98 0.25 11.61
CA ALA A 219 -2.30 -0.04 12.17
C ALA A 219 -2.91 -1.35 11.65
N THR A 220 -2.39 -1.94 10.57
CA THR A 220 -3.08 -3.03 9.85
C THR A 220 -3.27 -4.28 10.71
N GLY A 221 -2.27 -4.72 11.46
CA GLY A 221 -2.41 -5.88 12.35
C GLY A 221 -3.49 -5.69 13.44
N PRO A 222 -3.43 -4.59 14.23
CA PRO A 222 -4.49 -4.24 15.19
C PRO A 222 -5.88 -4.11 14.55
N ASP A 223 -6.00 -3.48 13.38
CA ASP A 223 -7.28 -3.27 12.70
C ASP A 223 -7.86 -4.59 12.18
N VAL A 224 -7.03 -5.50 11.66
CA VAL A 224 -7.45 -6.87 11.29
C VAL A 224 -7.98 -7.62 12.50
N LEU A 225 -7.28 -7.58 13.63
CA LEU A 225 -7.74 -8.23 14.87
C LEU A 225 -9.10 -7.67 15.33
N ALA A 226 -9.27 -6.36 15.27
CA ALA A 226 -10.54 -5.70 15.60
C ALA A 226 -11.67 -6.11 14.64
N ALA A 227 -11.38 -6.18 13.33
CA ALA A 227 -12.34 -6.62 12.31
C ALA A 227 -12.76 -8.09 12.51
N LEU A 228 -11.81 -9.00 12.72
CA LEU A 228 -12.10 -10.42 13.01
C LEU A 228 -12.94 -10.58 14.29
N THR A 229 -12.66 -9.78 15.31
CA THR A 229 -13.45 -9.77 16.55
C THR A 229 -14.89 -9.35 16.29
N LYS A 230 -15.11 -8.30 15.50
CA LYS A 230 -16.47 -7.83 15.13
C LYS A 230 -17.22 -8.86 14.31
N LEU A 231 -16.58 -9.43 13.28
CA LEU A 231 -17.18 -10.48 12.46
C LEU A 231 -17.61 -11.68 13.31
N ARG A 232 -16.80 -12.07 14.29
CA ARG A 232 -17.15 -13.15 15.24
C ARG A 232 -18.37 -12.79 16.11
N GLN A 233 -18.44 -11.56 16.62
CA GLN A 233 -19.58 -11.06 17.38
C GLN A 233 -20.88 -11.03 16.55
N GLN A 234 -20.76 -10.86 15.25
CA GLN A 234 -21.87 -10.87 14.29
C GLN A 234 -22.22 -12.30 13.81
N ASN A 235 -21.56 -13.34 14.31
CA ASN A 235 -21.67 -14.73 13.84
C ASN A 235 -21.37 -14.89 12.34
N ALA A 236 -20.47 -14.10 11.81
CA ALA A 236 -20.09 -14.06 10.40
C ALA A 236 -18.62 -14.47 10.18
N LEU A 237 -18.09 -15.38 11.01
CA LEU A 237 -16.70 -15.83 10.92
C LEU A 237 -16.56 -17.37 10.88
N ASP A 238 -17.54 -18.06 10.31
CA ASP A 238 -17.41 -19.51 10.06
C ASP A 238 -16.57 -19.78 8.81
N VAL A 239 -16.58 -18.86 7.83
CA VAL A 239 -15.68 -18.79 6.68
C VAL A 239 -15.35 -17.32 6.42
N LEU A 240 -14.12 -17.04 5.99
CA LEU A 240 -13.67 -15.68 5.64
C LEU A 240 -13.31 -15.58 4.16
N VAL A 241 -13.79 -14.53 3.50
CA VAL A 241 -13.27 -14.04 2.23
C VAL A 241 -12.27 -12.93 2.57
N LEU A 242 -10.98 -13.17 2.27
CA LEU A 242 -9.89 -12.22 2.47
C LEU A 242 -9.53 -11.59 1.13
N ASP A 243 -9.75 -10.30 0.97
CA ASP A 243 -9.45 -9.58 -0.27
C ASP A 243 -8.12 -8.85 -0.15
N LEU A 244 -7.15 -9.26 -0.97
CA LEU A 244 -5.82 -8.70 -1.11
C LEU A 244 -5.60 -8.09 -2.50
N ARG A 245 -6.63 -7.95 -3.30
CA ARG A 245 -6.53 -7.37 -4.65
C ARG A 245 -6.11 -5.91 -4.56
N ASN A 246 -5.25 -5.49 -5.51
CA ASN A 246 -4.67 -4.16 -5.56
C ASN A 246 -3.93 -3.73 -4.28
N ASP A 247 -3.51 -4.68 -3.42
CA ASP A 247 -2.68 -4.41 -2.26
C ASP A 247 -1.18 -4.45 -2.64
N PRO A 248 -0.51 -3.29 -2.74
CA PRO A 248 0.91 -3.24 -3.13
C PRO A 248 1.85 -3.74 -2.03
N GLY A 249 1.31 -4.17 -0.88
CA GLY A 249 2.06 -4.55 0.30
C GLY A 249 2.28 -3.39 1.27
N GLY A 250 3.43 -3.38 1.90
CA GLY A 250 3.82 -2.40 2.90
C GLY A 250 4.73 -3.01 3.96
N LEU A 251 4.44 -2.78 5.23
CA LEU A 251 5.24 -3.26 6.35
C LEU A 251 5.15 -4.78 6.51
N VAL A 252 6.29 -5.44 6.41
CA VAL A 252 6.40 -6.91 6.50
C VAL A 252 6.00 -7.42 7.87
N ASP A 253 6.37 -6.70 8.93
CA ASP A 253 6.02 -7.06 10.30
C ASP A 253 4.50 -7.11 10.50
N GLN A 254 3.76 -6.25 9.80
CA GLN A 254 2.31 -6.26 9.83
C GLN A 254 1.71 -7.45 9.06
N ALA A 255 2.31 -7.84 7.92
CA ALA A 255 1.89 -9.06 7.24
C ALA A 255 2.16 -10.32 8.07
N ILE A 256 3.27 -10.36 8.79
CA ILE A 256 3.59 -11.44 9.74
C ILE A 256 2.56 -11.45 10.89
N ALA A 257 2.27 -10.29 11.48
CA ALA A 257 1.27 -10.17 12.56
C ALA A 257 -0.14 -10.57 12.11
N VAL A 258 -0.50 -10.27 10.86
CA VAL A 258 -1.78 -10.71 10.27
C VAL A 258 -1.76 -12.20 10.00
N ALA A 259 -0.69 -12.76 9.43
CA ALA A 259 -0.59 -14.21 9.19
C ALA A 259 -0.70 -15.01 10.49
N ASP A 260 -0.15 -14.49 11.59
CA ASP A 260 -0.22 -15.08 12.92
C ASP A 260 -1.64 -15.16 13.50
N GLN A 261 -2.60 -14.35 12.97
CA GLN A 261 -4.00 -14.47 13.33
C GLN A 261 -4.68 -15.70 12.72
N PHE A 262 -4.11 -16.28 11.68
CA PHE A 262 -4.68 -17.40 10.93
C PHE A 262 -3.95 -18.72 11.11
N LEU A 263 -2.68 -18.69 11.51
CA LEU A 263 -1.79 -19.84 11.64
C LEU A 263 -1.50 -20.13 13.12
N ASP A 264 -1.53 -21.41 13.50
CA ASP A 264 -1.18 -21.83 14.87
C ASP A 264 0.30 -22.25 15.00
N ALA A 265 0.96 -22.55 13.92
CA ALA A 265 2.36 -22.99 13.88
C ALA A 265 2.92 -22.96 12.45
N GLY A 266 4.23 -23.10 12.36
CA GLY A 266 4.95 -23.22 11.09
C GLY A 266 5.57 -21.90 10.63
N THR A 267 6.33 -21.98 9.56
CA THR A 267 7.00 -20.80 8.98
C THR A 267 6.00 -19.90 8.28
N ILE A 268 6.05 -18.59 8.55
CA ILE A 268 5.31 -17.57 7.78
C ILE A 268 6.14 -17.15 6.57
N VAL A 269 7.40 -16.78 6.79
CA VAL A 269 8.33 -16.33 5.76
C VAL A 269 9.76 -16.58 6.18
N THR A 270 10.62 -16.89 5.21
CA THR A 270 12.08 -16.92 5.40
C THR A 270 12.71 -15.78 4.61
N ILE A 271 13.56 -14.99 5.28
CA ILE A 271 14.28 -13.86 4.71
C ILE A 271 15.74 -14.26 4.56
N ARG A 272 16.28 -14.22 3.35
CA ARG A 272 17.68 -14.56 3.09
C ARG A 272 18.44 -13.33 2.61
N GLY A 273 19.33 -12.86 3.44
CA GLY A 273 20.18 -11.72 3.18
C GLY A 273 21.54 -12.09 2.55
N ARG A 274 22.36 -11.06 2.37
CA ARG A 274 23.73 -11.22 1.88
C ARG A 274 24.56 -12.07 2.86
N ARG A 275 25.50 -12.84 2.33
CA ARG A 275 26.44 -13.72 3.07
C ARG A 275 25.76 -14.83 3.87
N GLY A 276 24.59 -15.27 3.44
CA GLY A 276 23.91 -16.41 4.08
C GLY A 276 23.20 -16.08 5.39
N ALA A 277 23.00 -14.80 5.71
CA ALA A 277 22.12 -14.41 6.82
C ALA A 277 20.70 -14.90 6.50
N VAL A 278 20.14 -15.72 7.41
CA VAL A 278 18.78 -16.26 7.28
C VAL A 278 18.01 -15.89 8.54
N GLU A 279 16.85 -15.31 8.32
CA GLU A 279 15.87 -15.01 9.36
C GLU A 279 14.57 -15.73 9.00
N THR A 280 13.97 -16.44 9.95
CA THR A 280 12.72 -17.17 9.72
C THR A 280 11.70 -16.69 10.74
N GLN A 281 10.56 -16.20 10.22
CA GLN A 281 9.42 -15.82 11.03
C GLN A 281 8.46 -17.02 11.09
N VAL A 282 7.98 -17.31 12.30
CA VAL A 282 7.11 -18.46 12.57
C VAL A 282 5.80 -18.02 13.20
N ALA A 283 4.76 -18.76 12.98
CA ALA A 283 3.46 -18.53 13.58
C ALA A 283 3.39 -19.04 15.02
N HIS A 284 2.53 -18.39 15.82
CA HIS A 284 2.27 -18.72 17.23
C HIS A 284 0.80 -19.15 17.40
N PRO A 285 0.53 -20.08 18.33
CA PRO A 285 -0.84 -20.58 18.54
C PRO A 285 -1.73 -19.52 19.17
N GLY A 286 -3.03 -19.56 18.84
CA GLY A 286 -4.07 -18.75 19.47
C GLY A 286 -4.48 -17.52 18.66
N GLY A 287 -4.23 -17.52 17.36
CA GLY A 287 -4.70 -16.47 16.44
C GLY A 287 -6.23 -16.34 16.40
N ALA A 288 -6.73 -15.13 16.21
CA ALA A 288 -8.17 -14.83 16.25
C ALA A 288 -8.99 -15.55 15.18
N ALA A 289 -8.38 -15.95 14.06
CA ALA A 289 -9.00 -16.69 12.98
C ALA A 289 -8.37 -18.08 12.77
N ALA A 290 -7.70 -18.62 13.81
CA ALA A 290 -7.19 -19.98 13.79
C ALA A 290 -8.36 -20.98 13.54
N GLY A 291 -8.16 -21.90 12.62
CA GLY A 291 -9.20 -22.86 12.23
C GLY A 291 -10.29 -22.36 11.27
N VAL A 292 -10.46 -21.05 11.07
CA VAL A 292 -11.44 -20.48 10.13
C VAL A 292 -10.99 -20.76 8.67
N PRO A 293 -11.78 -21.41 7.81
CA PRO A 293 -11.45 -21.55 6.39
C PRO A 293 -11.38 -20.18 5.71
N VAL A 294 -10.35 -19.98 4.86
CA VAL A 294 -10.14 -18.71 4.16
C VAL A 294 -10.19 -18.92 2.66
N ILE A 295 -10.91 -18.04 1.96
CA ILE A 295 -10.84 -17.89 0.52
C ILE A 295 -10.19 -16.52 0.27
N ALA A 296 -8.98 -16.50 -0.30
CA ALA A 296 -8.28 -15.25 -0.52
C ALA A 296 -8.36 -14.82 -1.98
N LEU A 297 -8.74 -13.57 -2.21
CA LEU A 297 -8.75 -12.92 -3.51
C LEU A 297 -7.39 -12.27 -3.75
N VAL A 298 -6.80 -12.52 -4.91
CA VAL A 298 -5.49 -11.99 -5.31
C VAL A 298 -5.50 -11.57 -6.77
N ASP A 299 -4.64 -10.61 -7.12
CA ASP A 299 -4.48 -10.12 -8.50
C ASP A 299 -3.05 -9.62 -8.77
N GLN A 300 -2.84 -9.04 -9.95
CA GLN A 300 -1.55 -8.46 -10.35
C GLN A 300 -1.13 -7.26 -9.49
N GLY A 301 -2.05 -6.60 -8.79
CA GLY A 301 -1.78 -5.53 -7.83
C GLY A 301 -1.36 -6.05 -6.46
N THR A 302 -1.62 -7.34 -6.16
CA THR A 302 -1.19 -8.00 -4.92
C THR A 302 0.33 -8.18 -4.94
N ALA A 303 1.07 -7.50 -4.05
CA ALA A 303 2.53 -7.47 -4.09
C ALA A 303 3.19 -7.49 -2.70
N SER A 304 4.46 -7.93 -2.63
CA SER A 304 5.34 -7.79 -1.46
C SER A 304 4.75 -8.40 -0.17
N ALA A 305 4.45 -7.57 0.85
CA ALA A 305 3.87 -8.00 2.13
C ALA A 305 2.53 -8.74 1.96
N ALA A 306 1.69 -8.34 0.99
CA ALA A 306 0.46 -9.04 0.66
C ALA A 306 0.74 -10.43 0.09
N GLU A 307 1.81 -10.58 -0.71
CA GLU A 307 2.23 -11.91 -1.22
C GLU A 307 2.78 -12.80 -0.10
N ILE A 308 3.46 -12.21 0.90
CA ILE A 308 3.92 -12.97 2.07
C ILE A 308 2.72 -13.58 2.80
N LEU A 309 1.68 -12.78 3.08
CA LEU A 309 0.46 -13.26 3.73
C LEU A 309 -0.23 -14.33 2.89
N ALA A 310 -0.47 -14.05 1.60
CA ALA A 310 -1.12 -14.98 0.68
C ALA A 310 -0.36 -16.31 0.58
N ALA A 311 0.98 -16.25 0.41
CA ALA A 311 1.83 -17.44 0.34
C ALA A 311 1.83 -18.23 1.64
N ALA A 312 1.92 -17.56 2.79
CA ALA A 312 1.88 -18.22 4.09
C ALA A 312 0.58 -19.01 4.28
N LEU A 313 -0.56 -18.38 4.01
CA LEU A 313 -1.86 -19.04 4.15
C LEU A 313 -2.05 -20.16 3.13
N HIS A 314 -1.61 -19.96 1.89
CA HIS A 314 -1.71 -20.98 0.82
C HIS A 314 -0.81 -22.18 1.08
N ASP A 315 0.47 -21.97 1.38
CA ASP A 315 1.44 -23.04 1.57
C ASP A 315 1.11 -23.92 2.81
N HIS A 316 0.43 -23.35 3.81
CA HIS A 316 -0.11 -24.09 4.97
C HIS A 316 -1.50 -24.71 4.72
N GLY A 317 -2.07 -24.56 3.50
CA GLY A 317 -3.41 -25.07 3.19
C GLY A 317 -4.54 -24.37 3.97
N ARG A 318 -4.27 -23.17 4.51
CA ARG A 318 -5.23 -22.37 5.26
C ARG A 318 -6.14 -21.54 4.37
N ALA A 319 -5.63 -21.12 3.21
CA ALA A 319 -6.41 -20.38 2.24
C ALA A 319 -6.40 -21.07 0.88
N LYS A 320 -7.54 -20.96 0.18
CA LYS A 320 -7.66 -21.21 -1.25
C LYS A 320 -7.62 -19.87 -1.98
N LEU A 321 -6.72 -19.75 -2.96
CA LEU A 321 -6.53 -18.50 -3.70
C LEU A 321 -7.41 -18.45 -4.94
N VAL A 322 -8.05 -17.32 -5.18
CA VAL A 322 -8.93 -17.04 -6.33
C VAL A 322 -8.52 -15.73 -6.97
N GLY A 323 -8.45 -15.68 -8.29
CA GLY A 323 -8.14 -14.45 -9.03
C GLY A 323 -7.09 -14.64 -10.11
N THR A 324 -6.16 -13.71 -10.24
CA THR A 324 -5.04 -13.77 -11.20
C THR A 324 -3.69 -13.89 -10.50
N PRO A 325 -2.61 -14.29 -11.20
CA PRO A 325 -1.27 -14.34 -10.60
C PRO A 325 -0.87 -13.00 -9.97
N THR A 326 -0.21 -13.05 -8.81
CA THR A 326 0.26 -11.87 -8.10
C THR A 326 1.50 -11.25 -8.78
N TYR A 327 1.94 -10.09 -8.31
CA TYR A 327 3.00 -9.29 -8.92
C TYR A 327 4.36 -9.99 -8.98
N GLY A 328 4.76 -10.70 -7.93
CA GLY A 328 6.07 -11.36 -7.85
C GLY A 328 7.18 -10.46 -7.31
N LYS A 329 6.91 -9.66 -6.27
CA LYS A 329 7.93 -8.86 -5.60
C LYS A 329 8.50 -9.61 -4.40
N GLY A 330 9.56 -10.36 -4.67
CA GLY A 330 10.24 -11.21 -3.67
C GLY A 330 11.43 -10.56 -2.97
N THR A 331 11.64 -9.25 -3.08
CA THR A 331 12.81 -8.54 -2.54
C THR A 331 12.49 -7.69 -1.33
N VAL A 332 13.45 -7.65 -0.38
CA VAL A 332 13.43 -6.76 0.80
C VAL A 332 14.21 -5.50 0.49
N GLN A 333 13.58 -4.35 0.65
CA GLN A 333 14.25 -3.05 0.57
C GLN A 333 14.54 -2.52 1.97
N THR A 334 15.80 -2.16 2.21
CA THR A 334 16.23 -1.46 3.42
C THR A 334 16.55 0.00 3.08
N PHE A 335 16.13 0.89 3.95
CA PHE A 335 16.41 2.31 3.85
C PHE A 335 17.63 2.67 4.71
N TYR A 336 18.53 3.45 4.14
CA TYR A 336 19.72 3.97 4.81
C TYR A 336 19.69 5.49 4.76
N ASP A 337 19.73 6.12 5.94
CA ASP A 337 19.82 7.56 6.07
C ASP A 337 21.23 8.02 5.68
N LEU A 338 21.32 9.15 4.97
CA LEU A 338 22.56 9.84 4.68
C LEU A 338 22.59 11.19 5.39
N ASP A 339 23.80 11.70 5.69
CA ASP A 339 24.00 12.87 6.55
C ASP A 339 23.38 14.17 5.99
N ASP A 340 23.17 14.24 4.68
CA ASP A 340 22.54 15.40 4.01
C ASP A 340 21.00 15.32 3.96
N GLY A 341 20.42 14.33 4.64
CA GLY A 341 18.97 14.07 4.65
C GLY A 341 18.44 13.31 3.44
N SER A 342 19.32 12.95 2.49
CA SER A 342 19.00 12.00 1.42
C SER A 342 19.00 10.56 1.96
N GLY A 343 18.55 9.60 1.16
CA GLY A 343 18.52 8.21 1.56
C GLY A 343 18.83 7.25 0.43
N LEU A 344 19.30 6.06 0.81
CA LEU A 344 19.42 4.92 -0.08
C LEU A 344 18.30 3.92 0.20
N LYS A 345 17.59 3.53 -0.83
CA LYS A 345 16.70 2.37 -0.82
C LYS A 345 17.43 1.24 -1.53
N LEU A 346 17.80 0.19 -0.80
CA LEU A 346 18.59 -0.92 -1.32
C LEU A 346 17.87 -2.25 -1.14
N THR A 347 17.96 -3.12 -2.12
CA THR A 347 17.61 -4.53 -2.01
C THR A 347 18.68 -5.25 -1.20
N THR A 348 18.32 -5.69 0.02
CA THR A 348 19.26 -6.32 0.96
C THR A 348 19.01 -7.79 1.19
N ALA A 349 17.79 -8.28 0.89
CA ALA A 349 17.43 -9.67 1.07
C ALA A 349 16.31 -10.10 0.10
N ARG A 350 15.96 -11.38 0.12
CA ARG A 350 14.84 -11.97 -0.60
C ARG A 350 13.94 -12.75 0.32
N TYR A 351 12.63 -12.71 0.01
CA TYR A 351 11.60 -13.50 0.68
C TYR A 351 11.47 -14.88 0.03
N TYR A 352 11.26 -15.86 0.91
CA TYR A 352 10.93 -17.24 0.52
C TYR A 352 9.68 -17.68 1.27
N THR A 353 8.77 -18.32 0.56
CA THR A 353 7.53 -18.87 1.12
C THR A 353 7.84 -19.98 2.11
N PRO A 354 6.88 -20.47 2.92
CA PRO A 354 7.04 -21.63 3.79
C PRO A 354 7.61 -22.86 3.05
N ASN A 355 7.19 -23.07 1.82
CA ASN A 355 7.70 -24.17 0.96
C ASN A 355 9.06 -23.87 0.32
N GLY A 356 9.74 -22.79 0.70
CA GLY A 356 11.07 -22.41 0.22
C GLY A 356 11.11 -21.86 -1.20
N LYS A 357 9.97 -21.53 -1.81
CA LYS A 357 9.91 -20.91 -3.13
C LYS A 357 10.21 -19.42 -3.04
N SER A 358 10.96 -18.89 -4.02
CA SER A 358 11.14 -17.45 -4.18
C SER A 358 9.90 -16.84 -4.80
N LEU A 359 9.45 -15.71 -4.26
CA LEU A 359 8.37 -14.89 -4.85
C LEU A 359 8.87 -14.06 -6.04
N GLU A 360 10.17 -13.82 -6.14
CA GLU A 360 10.77 -12.91 -7.14
C GLU A 360 10.42 -13.30 -8.57
N SER A 361 9.81 -12.36 -9.29
CA SER A 361 9.43 -12.43 -10.70
C SER A 361 8.44 -13.54 -11.09
N LYS A 362 7.90 -14.29 -10.13
CA LYS A 362 6.98 -15.40 -10.39
C LYS A 362 5.58 -15.16 -9.85
N GLY A 363 5.49 -14.41 -8.75
CA GLY A 363 4.25 -14.26 -8.01
C GLY A 363 3.69 -15.59 -7.48
N ILE A 364 2.48 -15.53 -6.98
CA ILE A 364 1.71 -16.69 -6.54
C ILE A 364 0.63 -16.97 -7.57
N ILE A 365 0.55 -18.21 -8.02
CA ILE A 365 -0.50 -18.62 -8.97
C ILE A 365 -1.71 -19.05 -8.14
N PRO A 366 -2.90 -18.48 -8.37
CA PRO A 366 -4.11 -18.85 -7.64
C PRO A 366 -4.58 -20.28 -8.00
N ASP A 367 -5.26 -20.93 -7.05
CA ASP A 367 -5.87 -22.26 -7.26
C ASP A 367 -7.03 -22.20 -8.24
N VAL A 368 -7.74 -21.09 -8.27
CA VAL A 368 -8.86 -20.84 -9.19
C VAL A 368 -8.60 -19.54 -9.94
N ARG A 369 -8.26 -19.67 -11.20
CA ARG A 369 -8.00 -18.50 -12.03
C ARG A 369 -9.30 -17.92 -12.56
N ILE A 370 -9.56 -16.68 -12.23
CA ILE A 370 -10.70 -15.87 -12.70
C ILE A 370 -10.16 -14.51 -13.11
N GLU A 371 -10.37 -14.13 -14.36
CA GLU A 371 -9.98 -12.79 -14.85
C GLU A 371 -10.88 -11.71 -14.21
N PRO A 372 -10.36 -10.51 -13.96
CA PRO A 372 -11.17 -9.39 -13.47
C PRO A 372 -12.15 -8.98 -14.56
N PHE A 373 -13.31 -8.46 -14.14
CA PHE A 373 -14.28 -7.88 -15.05
C PHE A 373 -13.68 -6.60 -15.66
N THR A 374 -13.64 -6.54 -17.01
CA THR A 374 -13.29 -5.32 -17.73
C THR A 374 -14.57 -4.66 -18.27
N PRO A 375 -14.82 -3.36 -18.02
CA PRO A 375 -16.02 -2.67 -18.50
C PRO A 375 -16.24 -2.70 -20.01
N GLU A 376 -15.22 -3.03 -20.80
CA GLU A 376 -15.31 -3.13 -22.26
C GLU A 376 -16.16 -4.32 -22.75
N GLU A 377 -16.42 -5.31 -21.92
CA GLU A 377 -17.28 -6.44 -22.28
C GLU A 377 -18.80 -6.11 -22.25
N ILE A 378 -19.20 -4.91 -21.79
CA ILE A 378 -20.62 -4.49 -21.71
C ILE A 378 -21.19 -4.08 -23.06
N VAL A 379 -20.40 -3.91 -24.13
CA VAL A 379 -20.88 -3.35 -25.41
C VAL A 379 -21.72 -4.34 -26.24
N VAL A 380 -21.89 -5.60 -25.87
CA VAL A 380 -22.60 -6.64 -26.67
C VAL A 380 -23.91 -7.12 -26.05
N GLY A 381 -24.39 -6.53 -24.95
CA GLY A 381 -25.65 -6.90 -24.35
C GLY A 381 -26.49 -5.69 -23.92
N SER A 382 -27.28 -5.14 -24.83
CA SER A 382 -28.22 -4.04 -24.54
C SER A 382 -29.23 -4.42 -23.46
N GLY A 383 -29.00 -3.95 -22.21
CA GLY A 383 -29.96 -4.03 -21.11
C GLY A 383 -29.75 -2.87 -20.15
N LYS A 384 -30.70 -1.97 -20.08
CA LYS A 384 -30.73 -0.77 -19.25
C LYS A 384 -30.49 -1.04 -17.76
N GLY A 385 -29.66 -0.22 -17.14
CA GLY A 385 -29.83 0.21 -15.74
C GLY A 385 -28.78 -0.31 -14.77
N GLY A 386 -28.01 0.60 -14.16
CA GLY A 386 -27.24 0.37 -12.95
C GLY A 386 -25.99 1.24 -12.87
N GLY A 387 -26.12 2.45 -12.32
CA GLY A 387 -24.97 3.31 -12.02
C GLY A 387 -24.08 2.65 -10.97
N ALA A 388 -22.77 2.70 -11.19
CA ALA A 388 -21.77 2.28 -10.22
C ALA A 388 -21.86 3.17 -8.96
N SER A 389 -22.23 2.59 -7.83
CA SER A 389 -22.17 3.25 -6.52
C SER A 389 -20.74 3.09 -5.97
N THR A 390 -19.95 4.15 -6.06
CA THR A 390 -18.65 4.28 -5.43
C THR A 390 -18.79 5.12 -4.17
N GLY A 391 -19.12 4.50 -3.06
CA GLY A 391 -19.18 5.16 -1.74
C GLY A 391 -18.86 4.17 -0.63
N ASN A 392 -18.30 4.65 0.48
CA ASN A 392 -17.92 3.88 1.66
C ASN A 392 -19.08 3.12 2.35
N ASP A 393 -20.32 3.31 1.87
CA ASP A 393 -21.53 2.55 2.26
C ASP A 393 -22.04 1.64 1.12
N ALA A 394 -21.27 1.47 0.03
CA ALA A 394 -21.64 0.53 -1.02
C ALA A 394 -21.60 -0.88 -0.45
N THR A 395 -22.76 -1.50 -0.34
CA THR A 395 -22.89 -2.93 0.00
C THR A 395 -22.08 -3.71 -1.03
N ILE A 396 -21.08 -4.46 -0.57
CA ILE A 396 -20.22 -5.28 -1.43
C ILE A 396 -21.12 -6.31 -2.09
N SER A 397 -21.32 -6.16 -3.42
CA SER A 397 -22.22 -7.03 -4.18
C SER A 397 -21.43 -7.96 -5.10
N PRO A 398 -21.60 -9.27 -5.00
CA PRO A 398 -20.98 -10.26 -5.90
C PRO A 398 -21.51 -10.20 -7.34
N VAL A 399 -22.53 -9.42 -7.62
CA VAL A 399 -23.25 -9.49 -8.91
C VAL A 399 -22.39 -9.00 -10.07
N ASP A 400 -21.54 -8.02 -9.83
CA ASP A 400 -20.68 -7.39 -10.85
C ASP A 400 -19.18 -7.74 -10.69
N ASP A 401 -18.84 -8.62 -9.75
CA ASP A 401 -17.47 -9.07 -9.47
C ASP A 401 -17.37 -10.59 -9.55
N PRO A 402 -16.92 -11.15 -10.69
CA PRO A 402 -16.85 -12.60 -10.88
C PRO A 402 -15.85 -13.28 -9.95
N GLN A 403 -14.79 -12.60 -9.53
CA GLN A 403 -13.83 -13.13 -8.56
C GLN A 403 -14.47 -13.24 -7.18
N LEU A 404 -15.15 -12.18 -6.72
CA LEU A 404 -15.86 -12.20 -5.44
C LEU A 404 -17.02 -13.19 -5.47
N ALA A 405 -17.80 -13.28 -6.56
CA ALA A 405 -18.86 -14.24 -6.73
C ALA A 405 -18.34 -15.69 -6.57
N THR A 406 -17.20 -15.98 -7.21
CA THR A 406 -16.54 -17.29 -7.09
C THR A 406 -16.06 -17.56 -5.67
N ALA A 407 -15.47 -16.57 -5.01
CA ALA A 407 -15.03 -16.71 -3.62
C ALA A 407 -16.20 -17.00 -2.67
N VAL A 408 -17.32 -16.30 -2.83
CA VAL A 408 -18.56 -16.55 -2.04
C VAL A 408 -19.12 -17.96 -2.31
N GLN A 409 -19.09 -18.42 -3.55
CA GLN A 409 -19.52 -19.77 -3.89
C GLN A 409 -18.65 -20.82 -3.20
N LEU A 410 -17.33 -20.68 -3.21
CA LEU A 410 -16.39 -21.56 -2.53
C LEU A 410 -16.56 -21.50 -1.01
N ALA A 411 -16.80 -20.33 -0.44
CA ALA A 411 -17.07 -20.15 0.97
C ALA A 411 -18.34 -20.90 1.40
N ARG A 412 -19.42 -20.83 0.61
CA ARG A 412 -20.65 -21.61 0.85
C ARG A 412 -20.43 -23.12 0.75
N GLN A 413 -19.54 -23.58 -0.13
CA GLN A 413 -19.16 -25.01 -0.21
C GLN A 413 -18.41 -25.44 1.06
N ALA A 414 -17.47 -24.60 1.55
CA ALA A 414 -16.74 -24.88 2.78
C ALA A 414 -17.65 -24.99 4.00
N LEU A 415 -18.66 -24.11 4.14
CA LEU A 415 -19.68 -24.20 5.18
C LEU A 415 -20.45 -25.52 5.17
N ARG A 416 -20.86 -25.97 3.97
CA ARG A 416 -21.60 -27.25 3.82
C ARG A 416 -20.76 -28.45 4.21
N SER A 417 -19.46 -28.42 3.90
CA SER A 417 -18.51 -29.51 4.21
C SER A 417 -18.15 -29.54 5.70
N GLY A 418 -18.15 -28.39 6.39
CA GLY A 418 -17.91 -28.30 7.83
C GLY A 418 -19.10 -28.79 8.70
N ASN A 419 -20.33 -28.62 8.23
CA ASN A 419 -21.52 -29.07 8.92
C ASN A 419 -21.79 -30.61 8.84
N ASN A 420 -20.97 -31.33 8.03
CA ASN A 420 -21.10 -32.78 7.87
C ASN A 420 -20.03 -33.56 8.67
N LYS A 421 -19.26 -32.90 9.52
CA LYS A 421 -18.32 -33.52 10.47
C LYS A 421 -18.78 -33.26 11.90
#